data_335437a22ea4aef468b1eeb7338302ef
#
_entry.id   335437a22ea4aef468b1eeb7338302ef
#
_cell.length_a   1.000
_cell.length_b   1.000
_cell.length_c   1.000
_cell.angle_alpha   90.00
_cell.angle_beta   90.00
_cell.angle_gamma   90.00
#
_symmetry.space_group_name_H-M   'P 1'
#
loop_
_entity.id
_entity.type
_entity.pdbx_description
1 polymer ?
#
loop_
_entity_poly.entity_id
_entity_poly.type
_entity_poly.pdbx_seq_one_letter_code
_entity_poly.pdbx_strand_id
1 'polypeptide(L)'
;VWAPFYNEGLINKYEFPFQMIHTETDFFETNIDYDYLIDNPPYSSKEKVIRRCVELNKPFCLLLPIDTLERKYISSLFRDRDFTIIIPKKRWKFINNGDKITMPFKSCFFTIGFKLGRQIIFE
;
A
#
# COMPACT_ATOMS: atom_id res chain seq x y z
N VAL A 1 -6.78 -3.80 -10.61
CA VAL A 1 -6.12 -3.36 -9.35
C VAL A 1 -7.13 -2.60 -8.50
N TRP A 2 -7.28 -3.03 -7.27
CA TRP A 2 -8.14 -2.33 -6.31
C TRP A 2 -7.32 -1.31 -5.52
N ALA A 3 -7.78 -0.06 -5.53
CA ALA A 3 -7.18 1.05 -4.81
C ALA A 3 -8.27 1.72 -3.94
N PRO A 4 -8.62 1.15 -2.78
CA PRO A 4 -9.75 1.60 -1.98
C PRO A 4 -9.60 3.03 -1.42
N PHE A 5 -8.37 3.50 -1.26
CA PHE A 5 -8.09 4.84 -0.72
C PHE A 5 -7.70 5.85 -1.80
N TYR A 6 -7.68 5.42 -3.06
CA TYR A 6 -7.31 6.30 -4.16
C TYR A 6 -8.44 7.28 -4.48
N ASN A 7 -8.10 8.55 -4.67
CA ASN A 7 -9.08 9.58 -4.99
C ASN A 7 -9.65 9.37 -6.38
N GLU A 8 -10.98 9.23 -6.49
CA GLU A 8 -11.68 8.99 -7.75
C GLU A 8 -11.37 10.06 -8.81
N GLY A 9 -11.27 11.32 -8.41
CA GLY A 9 -10.90 12.40 -9.33
C GLY A 9 -9.52 12.24 -9.94
N LEU A 10 -8.60 11.54 -9.25
CA LEU A 10 -7.27 11.22 -9.78
C LEU A 10 -7.29 10.00 -10.70
N ILE A 11 -8.16 9.03 -10.46
CA ILE A 11 -8.32 7.87 -11.34
C ILE A 11 -8.71 8.32 -12.73
N ASN A 12 -9.63 9.27 -12.84
CA ASN A 12 -10.09 9.80 -14.12
C ASN A 12 -9.07 10.71 -14.82
N LYS A 13 -8.06 11.17 -14.08
CA LYS A 13 -7.03 12.08 -14.60
C LYS A 13 -5.86 11.34 -15.27
N TYR A 14 -5.57 10.11 -14.82
CA TYR A 14 -4.43 9.34 -15.29
C TYR A 14 -4.86 8.09 -16.03
N GLU A 15 -4.14 7.76 -17.11
CA GLU A 15 -4.30 6.50 -17.81
C GLU A 15 -3.42 5.44 -17.15
N PHE A 16 -4.02 4.28 -16.90
CA PHE A 16 -3.31 3.13 -16.33
C PHE A 16 -3.32 1.97 -17.35
N PRO A 17 -2.24 1.18 -17.42
CA PRO A 17 -2.17 0.02 -18.31
C PRO A 17 -3.01 -1.17 -17.85
N PHE A 18 -3.81 -1.01 -16.81
CA PHE A 18 -4.64 -2.04 -16.19
C PHE A 18 -5.93 -1.40 -15.66
N GLN A 19 -6.92 -2.22 -15.38
CA GLN A 19 -8.17 -1.75 -14.80
C GLN A 19 -7.96 -1.32 -13.35
N MET A 20 -8.30 -0.07 -13.04
CA MET A 20 -8.34 0.45 -11.68
C MET A 20 -9.77 0.36 -11.14
N ILE A 21 -9.90 -0.10 -9.90
CA ILE A 21 -11.16 -0.17 -9.18
C ILE A 21 -11.05 0.70 -7.94
N HIS A 22 -11.97 1.64 -7.79
CA HIS A 22 -12.12 2.43 -6.58
C HIS A 22 -13.52 2.20 -6.00
N THR A 23 -13.60 2.10 -4.68
CA THR A 23 -14.86 1.90 -3.98
C THR A 23 -15.08 3.04 -2.99
N GLU A 24 -16.28 3.62 -2.97
CA GLU A 24 -16.68 4.65 -2.02
C GLU A 24 -17.20 4.07 -0.70
N THR A 25 -17.34 2.74 -0.64
CA THR A 25 -17.77 2.02 0.54
C THR A 25 -16.62 1.81 1.52
N ASP A 26 -16.94 1.51 2.78
CA ASP A 26 -15.95 1.23 3.80
C ASP A 26 -15.08 0.04 3.39
N PHE A 27 -13.77 0.28 3.30
CA PHE A 27 -12.78 -0.75 2.96
C PHE A 27 -12.88 -1.98 3.86
N PHE A 28 -13.16 -1.80 5.14
CA PHE A 28 -13.20 -2.91 6.12
C PHE A 28 -14.43 -3.79 5.97
N GLU A 29 -15.47 -3.32 5.29
CA GLU A 29 -16.72 -4.05 5.07
C GLU A 29 -16.92 -4.42 3.60
N THR A 30 -16.08 -3.90 2.70
CA THR A 30 -16.21 -4.13 1.27
C THR A 30 -15.55 -5.45 0.88
N ASN A 31 -16.27 -6.25 0.08
CA ASN A 31 -15.74 -7.46 -0.53
C ASN A 31 -16.06 -7.39 -2.02
N ILE A 32 -15.01 -7.14 -2.83
CA ILE A 32 -15.11 -7.07 -4.28
C ILE A 32 -14.19 -8.11 -4.93
N ASP A 33 -14.39 -8.38 -6.21
CA ASP A 33 -13.48 -9.21 -6.98
C ASP A 33 -12.34 -8.35 -7.53
N TYR A 34 -11.10 -8.74 -7.21
CA TYR A 34 -9.89 -8.06 -7.65
C TYR A 34 -8.69 -9.01 -7.66
N ASP A 35 -7.64 -8.68 -8.41
CA ASP A 35 -6.41 -9.46 -8.47
C ASP A 35 -5.35 -8.93 -7.50
N TYR A 36 -5.14 -7.63 -7.48
CA TYR A 36 -4.12 -6.95 -6.66
C TYR A 36 -4.71 -5.74 -5.96
N LEU A 37 -4.29 -5.50 -4.73
CA LEU A 37 -4.58 -4.26 -4.02
C LEU A 37 -3.30 -3.43 -3.93
N ILE A 38 -3.30 -2.24 -4.51
CA ILE A 38 -2.15 -1.33 -4.51
C ILE A 38 -2.64 0.05 -4.11
N ASP A 39 -2.14 0.58 -2.98
CA ASP A 39 -2.61 1.86 -2.50
C ASP A 39 -1.65 2.55 -1.52
N ASN A 40 -1.97 3.80 -1.22
CA ASN A 40 -1.34 4.63 -0.21
C ASN A 40 -2.39 4.93 0.88
N PRO A 41 -2.52 4.08 1.91
CA PRO A 41 -3.57 4.25 2.91
C PRO A 41 -3.28 5.39 3.88
N PRO A 42 -4.31 5.89 4.60
CA PRO A 42 -4.08 6.81 5.71
C PRO A 42 -3.19 6.17 6.78
N TYR A 43 -2.11 6.85 7.18
CA TYR A 43 -1.13 6.26 8.10
C TYR A 43 -1.67 6.07 9.53
N SER A 44 -2.66 6.87 9.92
CA SER A 44 -3.34 6.71 11.21
C SER A 44 -4.08 5.38 11.34
N SER A 45 -4.47 4.76 10.22
CA SER A 45 -5.19 3.49 10.17
C SER A 45 -4.35 2.33 9.64
N LYS A 46 -3.03 2.49 9.51
CA LYS A 46 -2.18 1.52 8.81
C LYS A 46 -2.24 0.11 9.37
N GLU A 47 -2.30 -0.06 10.68
CA GLU A 47 -2.39 -1.39 11.28
C GLU A 47 -3.67 -2.11 10.87
N LYS A 48 -4.81 -1.44 10.97
CA LYS A 48 -6.11 -2.00 10.57
C LYS A 48 -6.14 -2.36 9.09
N VAL A 49 -5.58 -1.48 8.25
CA VAL A 49 -5.52 -1.69 6.79
C VAL A 49 -4.66 -2.90 6.47
N ILE A 50 -3.48 -3.01 7.06
CA ILE A 50 -2.57 -4.15 6.84
C ILE A 50 -3.22 -5.46 7.29
N ARG A 51 -3.85 -5.49 8.46
CA ARG A 51 -4.55 -6.68 8.94
C ARG A 51 -5.68 -7.09 8.00
N ARG A 52 -6.43 -6.13 7.49
CA ARG A 52 -7.49 -6.41 6.50
C ARG A 52 -6.92 -6.95 5.19
N CYS A 53 -5.83 -6.38 4.70
CA CYS A 53 -5.17 -6.87 3.48
C CYS A 53 -4.69 -8.32 3.64
N VAL A 54 -4.11 -8.67 4.78
CA VAL A 54 -3.71 -10.04 5.07
C VAL A 54 -4.92 -10.96 5.14
N GLU A 55 -6.00 -10.53 5.77
CA GLU A 55 -7.26 -11.30 5.88
C GLU A 55 -7.86 -11.60 4.52
N LEU A 56 -7.83 -10.64 3.59
CA LEU A 56 -8.34 -10.81 2.23
C LEU A 56 -7.57 -11.86 1.42
N ASN A 57 -6.35 -12.19 1.83
CA ASN A 57 -5.54 -13.27 1.26
C ASN A 57 -5.27 -13.16 -0.25
N LYS A 58 -5.12 -11.94 -0.73
CA LYS A 58 -4.70 -11.62 -2.11
C LYS A 58 -3.47 -10.72 -2.08
N PRO A 59 -2.68 -10.68 -3.16
CA PRO A 59 -1.48 -9.85 -3.19
C PRO A 59 -1.80 -8.38 -2.97
N PHE A 60 -0.99 -7.73 -2.13
CA PHE A 60 -1.14 -6.29 -1.89
C PHE A 60 0.21 -5.57 -1.81
N CYS A 61 0.20 -4.31 -2.16
CA CYS A 61 1.34 -3.39 -2.09
C CYS A 61 0.86 -2.08 -1.49
N LEU A 62 1.42 -1.70 -0.36
CA LEU A 62 1.06 -0.47 0.36
C LEU A 62 2.28 0.43 0.51
N LEU A 63 2.10 1.72 0.24
CA LEU A 63 3.12 2.73 0.51
C LEU A 63 2.97 3.18 1.96
N LEU A 64 3.97 2.90 2.80
CA LEU A 64 3.94 3.14 4.24
C LEU A 64 5.27 3.73 4.72
N PRO A 65 5.29 4.45 5.86
CA PRO A 65 6.54 4.88 6.47
C PRO A 65 7.46 3.70 6.77
N ILE A 66 8.77 3.88 6.57
CA ILE A 66 9.75 2.81 6.81
C ILE A 66 9.75 2.32 8.25
N ASP A 67 9.46 3.20 9.22
CA ASP A 67 9.41 2.84 10.65
C ASP A 67 8.27 1.88 10.99
N THR A 68 7.35 1.64 10.05
CA THR A 68 6.33 0.60 10.19
C THR A 68 6.96 -0.79 10.39
N LEU A 69 8.18 -1.01 9.86
CA LEU A 69 8.91 -2.28 10.03
C LEU A 69 9.18 -2.65 11.50
N GLU A 70 9.31 -1.68 12.39
CA GLU A 70 9.59 -1.93 13.80
C GLU A 70 8.36 -2.38 14.61
N ARG A 71 7.18 -2.30 14.04
CA ARG A 71 5.94 -2.65 14.72
C ARG A 71 5.82 -4.17 14.89
N LYS A 72 5.39 -4.59 16.08
CA LYS A 72 5.24 -6.02 16.42
C LYS A 72 4.27 -6.72 15.47
N TYR A 73 3.18 -6.06 15.08
CA TYR A 73 2.20 -6.66 14.18
C TYR A 73 2.79 -6.95 12.79
N ILE A 74 3.78 -6.19 12.33
CA ILE A 74 4.45 -6.45 11.06
C ILE A 74 5.22 -7.77 11.14
N SER A 75 6.03 -7.98 12.17
CA SER A 75 6.77 -9.24 12.30
C SER A 75 5.83 -10.44 12.42
N SER A 76 4.72 -10.29 13.14
CA SER A 76 3.72 -11.36 13.26
C SER A 76 3.04 -11.69 11.94
N LEU A 77 2.66 -10.67 11.18
CA LEU A 77 1.87 -10.84 9.95
C LEU A 77 2.74 -11.22 8.75
N PHE A 78 3.98 -10.76 8.69
CA PHE A 78 4.83 -10.87 7.50
C PHE A 78 5.81 -12.05 7.56
N ARG A 79 6.24 -12.46 8.76
CA ARG A 79 7.36 -13.40 8.98
C ARG A 79 7.31 -14.65 8.10
N ASP A 80 6.17 -15.31 8.05
CA ASP A 80 6.01 -16.60 7.35
C ASP A 80 5.27 -16.45 6.01
N ARG A 81 5.20 -15.23 5.48
CA ARG A 81 4.54 -14.93 4.22
C ARG A 81 5.56 -14.53 3.16
N ASP A 82 5.14 -14.60 1.91
CA ASP A 82 5.91 -14.12 0.76
C ASP A 82 5.89 -12.58 0.74
N PHE A 83 6.72 -11.95 1.57
CA PHE A 83 6.79 -10.50 1.66
C PHE A 83 8.03 -9.93 0.99
N THR A 84 7.91 -8.71 0.51
CA THR A 84 9.04 -7.90 0.04
C THR A 84 8.83 -6.45 0.45
N ILE A 85 9.89 -5.82 0.93
CA ILE A 85 9.94 -4.38 1.19
C ILE A 85 10.77 -3.75 0.09
N ILE A 86 10.17 -2.86 -0.68
CA ILE A 86 10.86 -2.13 -1.75
C ILE A 86 11.20 -0.74 -1.25
N ILE A 87 12.48 -0.43 -1.21
CA ILE A 87 12.99 0.85 -0.71
C ILE A 87 13.28 1.75 -1.90
N PRO A 88 12.49 2.83 -2.11
CA PRO A 88 12.71 3.75 -3.21
C PRO A 88 14.05 4.48 -3.07
N LYS A 89 14.68 4.78 -4.18
CA LYS A 89 15.97 5.51 -4.23
C LYS A 89 15.83 6.91 -3.66
N LYS A 90 14.70 7.58 -3.93
CA LYS A 90 14.42 8.94 -3.49
C LYS A 90 13.22 8.98 -2.56
N ARG A 91 13.18 9.97 -1.67
CA ARG A 91 12.00 10.21 -0.84
C ARG A 91 10.83 10.68 -1.70
N TRP A 92 9.67 10.14 -1.42
CA TRP A 92 8.44 10.60 -2.03
C TRP A 92 8.07 12.00 -1.51
N LYS A 93 7.57 12.83 -2.41
CA LYS A 93 6.95 14.10 -2.05
C LYS A 93 5.45 13.95 -2.15
N PHE A 94 4.75 14.40 -1.12
CA PHE A 94 3.30 14.34 -1.06
C PHE A 94 2.71 15.71 -1.41
N ILE A 95 1.52 15.72 -2.00
CA ILE A 95 0.80 16.93 -2.33
C ILE A 95 -0.27 17.15 -1.27
N ASN A 96 -0.25 18.33 -0.63
CA ASN A 96 -1.27 18.78 0.31
C ASN A 96 -1.71 20.17 -0.10
N ASN A 97 -3.01 20.34 -0.40
CA ASN A 97 -3.58 21.60 -0.88
C ASN A 97 -2.83 22.25 -2.07
N GLY A 98 -2.32 21.39 -2.98
CA GLY A 98 -1.55 21.83 -4.14
C GLY A 98 -0.06 22.05 -3.91
N ASP A 99 0.41 22.03 -2.67
CA ASP A 99 1.82 22.21 -2.31
C ASP A 99 2.52 20.85 -2.17
N LYS A 100 3.77 20.78 -2.62
CA LYS A 100 4.62 19.61 -2.43
C LYS A 100 5.22 19.63 -1.02
N ILE A 101 4.95 18.58 -0.25
CA ILE A 101 5.46 18.42 1.11
C ILE A 101 6.44 17.26 1.14
N THR A 102 7.61 17.47 1.76
CA THR A 102 8.56 16.40 2.07
C THR A 102 8.26 15.90 3.48
N MET A 103 7.88 14.63 3.60
CA MET A 103 7.61 14.02 4.89
C MET A 103 8.92 13.81 5.67
N PRO A 104 8.90 13.87 7.02
CA PRO A 104 10.10 13.67 7.84
C PRO A 104 10.62 12.23 7.83
N PHE A 105 9.90 11.32 7.23
CA PHE A 105 10.24 9.90 7.13
C PHE A 105 10.30 9.46 5.67
N LYS A 106 11.03 8.37 5.42
CA LYS A 106 11.04 7.71 4.11
C LYS A 106 9.85 6.75 4.03
N SER A 107 9.15 6.76 2.90
CA SER A 107 8.10 5.79 2.60
C SER A 107 8.65 4.65 1.75
N CYS A 108 8.20 3.45 2.03
CA CYS A 108 8.58 2.23 1.32
C CYS A 108 7.36 1.46 0.89
N PHE A 109 7.51 0.58 -0.10
CA PHE A 109 6.44 -0.32 -0.49
C PHE A 109 6.51 -1.61 0.32
N PHE A 110 5.44 -1.89 1.03
CA PHE A 110 5.24 -3.13 1.79
C PHE A 110 4.38 -4.05 0.96
N THR A 111 4.93 -5.19 0.53
CA THR A 111 4.24 -6.10 -0.38
C THR A 111 4.12 -7.50 0.21
N ILE A 112 3.02 -8.18 -0.07
CA ILE A 112 2.86 -9.61 0.16
C ILE A 112 2.27 -10.23 -1.11
N GLY A 113 2.79 -11.39 -1.51
CA GLY A 113 2.19 -12.25 -2.53
C GLY A 113 2.65 -12.02 -3.96
N PHE A 114 3.67 -11.18 -4.20
CA PHE A 114 4.14 -10.88 -5.56
C PHE A 114 5.27 -11.81 -6.04
N LYS A 115 5.80 -12.68 -5.18
CA LYS A 115 6.84 -13.66 -5.51
C LYS A 115 8.09 -13.02 -6.14
N LEU A 116 8.57 -11.94 -5.51
CA LEU A 116 9.71 -11.17 -6.04
C LEU A 116 11.07 -11.81 -5.76
N GLY A 117 11.12 -12.89 -4.97
CA GLY A 117 12.32 -13.66 -4.70
C GLY A 117 13.30 -13.05 -3.70
N ARG A 118 13.02 -11.85 -3.19
CA ARG A 118 13.83 -11.16 -2.19
C ARG A 118 12.96 -10.51 -1.14
N GLN A 119 13.43 -10.48 0.11
CA GLN A 119 12.70 -9.82 1.19
C GLN A 119 12.89 -8.31 1.20
N ILE A 120 14.05 -7.83 0.74
CA ILE A 120 14.34 -6.40 0.62
C ILE A 120 14.88 -6.13 -0.78
N ILE A 121 14.31 -5.12 -1.44
CA ILE A 121 14.77 -4.64 -2.74
C ILE A 121 15.10 -3.15 -2.59
N PHE A 122 16.32 -2.78 -2.93
CA PHE A 122 16.72 -1.37 -3.08
C PHE A 122 16.55 -0.98 -4.54
N GLU A 123 15.76 0.02 -4.77
CA GLU A 123 15.57 0.61 -6.09
C GLU A 123 16.84 1.27 -6.63
#